data_5f91234e267b21f9bb9205e3e17d4616
#
_entry.id   5f91234e267b21f9bb9205e3e17d4616
#
_cell.length_a   1.000
_cell.length_b   1.000
_cell.length_c   1.000
_cell.angle_alpha   90.00
_cell.angle_beta   90.00
_cell.angle_gamma   90.00
#
_symmetry.space_group_name_H-M   'P 1'
#
loop_
_entity.id
_entity.type
_entity.pdbx_description
1 polymer ?
#
loop_
_entity_poly.entity_id
_entity_poly.type
_entity_poly.pdbx_seq_one_letter_code
_entity_poly.pdbx_strand_id
1 'polypeptide(L)'
;MTAITLRQGTQFLGPGPRIGVGRVWLNGNDWTVDFGVVSRGKTTRTSMVVGDSLELGEGDRLAVTHIRPGRGSGAGVVFEYTQAA
;
A
#
# COMPACT_ATOMS: atom_id res chain seq x y z
N MET A 1 -7.04 12.54 -5.82
CA MET A 1 -7.17 11.25 -5.12
C MET A 1 -7.09 10.12 -6.14
N THR A 2 -6.19 9.20 -5.96
CA THR A 2 -5.92 8.15 -6.93
C THR A 2 -6.00 6.79 -6.26
N ALA A 3 -6.77 5.89 -6.84
CA ALA A 3 -6.81 4.50 -6.38
C ALA A 3 -5.74 3.70 -7.12
N ILE A 4 -4.96 2.95 -6.36
CA ILE A 4 -3.88 2.11 -6.89
C ILE A 4 -4.13 0.69 -6.43
N THR A 5 -4.33 -0.22 -7.38
CA THR A 5 -4.58 -1.63 -7.10
C THR A 5 -3.33 -2.43 -7.42
N LEU A 6 -2.81 -3.17 -6.43
CA LEU A 6 -1.61 -3.98 -6.60
C LEU A 6 -1.87 -5.39 -6.12
N ARG A 7 -1.29 -6.36 -6.83
CA ARG A 7 -1.25 -7.76 -6.42
C ARG A 7 -0.01 -8.01 -5.56
N GLN A 8 -0.09 -9.04 -4.72
CA GLN A 8 1.07 -9.50 -3.96
C GLN A 8 2.25 -9.77 -4.92
N GLY A 9 3.41 -9.26 -4.55
CA GLY A 9 4.63 -9.43 -5.33
C GLY A 9 4.80 -8.45 -6.46
N THR A 10 3.92 -7.46 -6.62
CA THR A 10 4.02 -6.48 -7.71
C THR A 10 4.37 -5.10 -7.20
N GLN A 11 4.68 -4.20 -8.13
CA GLN A 11 5.08 -2.83 -7.84
C GLN A 11 4.28 -1.83 -8.66
N PHE A 12 4.03 -0.68 -8.07
CA PHE A 12 3.50 0.49 -8.78
C PHE A 12 4.67 1.45 -9.04
N LEU A 13 4.92 1.74 -10.30
CA LEU A 13 6.02 2.61 -10.75
C LEU A 13 5.53 3.88 -11.43
N GLY A 14 4.25 4.16 -11.32
CA GLY A 14 3.67 5.33 -11.97
C GLY A 14 4.11 6.65 -11.34
N PRO A 15 3.53 7.78 -11.79
CA PRO A 15 3.85 9.06 -11.18
C PRO A 15 3.46 9.08 -9.70
N GLY A 16 4.26 9.77 -8.89
CA GLY A 16 4.10 9.79 -7.44
C GLY A 16 4.98 8.77 -6.76
N PRO A 17 4.54 8.18 -5.65
CA PRO A 17 5.37 7.25 -4.90
C PRO A 17 5.52 5.93 -5.64
N ARG A 18 6.63 5.23 -5.38
CA ARG A 18 6.84 3.85 -5.82
C ARG A 18 6.38 2.94 -4.68
N ILE A 19 5.54 1.97 -5.00
CA ILE A 19 4.96 1.09 -3.99
C ILE A 19 5.22 -0.36 -4.38
N GLY A 20 5.77 -1.14 -3.45
CA GLY A 20 5.96 -2.58 -3.65
C GLY A 20 5.21 -3.36 -2.60
N VAL A 21 4.35 -4.30 -3.02
CA VAL A 21 3.60 -5.16 -2.11
C VAL A 21 4.37 -6.44 -1.91
N GLY A 22 4.81 -6.71 -0.68
CA GLY A 22 5.53 -7.91 -0.33
C GLY A 22 4.62 -9.09 -0.14
N ARG A 23 3.71 -9.01 0.82
CA ARG A 23 2.75 -10.09 1.06
C ARG A 23 1.47 -9.57 1.69
N VAL A 24 0.41 -10.34 1.48
CA VAL A 24 -0.88 -10.18 2.15
C VAL A 24 -1.06 -11.41 3.03
N TRP A 25 -1.30 -11.20 4.32
CA TRP A 25 -1.35 -12.30 5.28
C TRP A 25 -2.36 -12.02 6.40
N LEU A 26 -2.75 -13.10 7.07
CA LEU A 26 -3.72 -13.03 8.16
C LEU A 26 -2.97 -12.94 9.49
N ASN A 27 -3.14 -11.82 10.18
CA ASN A 27 -2.55 -11.59 11.50
C ASN A 27 -3.68 -11.64 12.53
N GLY A 28 -3.81 -12.79 13.20
CA GLY A 28 -4.97 -13.01 14.06
C GLY A 28 -6.24 -13.02 13.21
N ASN A 29 -7.13 -12.05 13.42
CA ASN A 29 -8.36 -11.92 12.66
C ASN A 29 -8.29 -10.83 11.59
N ASP A 30 -7.13 -10.18 11.43
CA ASP A 30 -6.99 -9.04 10.53
C ASP A 30 -6.11 -9.37 9.33
N TRP A 31 -6.67 -9.17 8.14
CA TRP A 31 -5.87 -9.24 6.92
C TRP A 31 -4.93 -8.03 6.87
N THR A 32 -3.66 -8.32 6.68
CA THR A 32 -2.58 -7.35 6.77
C THR A 32 -1.79 -7.35 5.46
N VAL A 33 -1.36 -6.19 5.02
CA VAL A 33 -0.47 -6.06 3.87
C VAL A 33 0.89 -5.53 4.32
N ASP A 34 1.95 -6.23 3.91
CA ASP A 34 3.32 -5.78 4.08
C ASP A 34 3.75 -5.11 2.78
N PHE A 35 4.17 -3.86 2.87
CA PHE A 35 4.56 -3.11 1.69
C PHE A 35 5.69 -2.12 1.98
N GLY A 36 6.35 -1.70 0.91
CA GLY A 36 7.32 -0.63 0.96
C GLY A 36 6.90 0.51 0.06
N VAL A 37 7.21 1.72 0.45
CA VAL A 37 6.94 2.90 -0.36
C VAL A 37 8.19 3.77 -0.41
N VAL A 38 8.52 4.25 -1.60
CA VAL A 38 9.59 5.22 -1.82
C VAL A 38 8.95 6.51 -2.29
N SER A 39 9.11 7.55 -1.51
CA SER A 39 8.56 8.86 -1.82
C SER A 39 9.63 9.92 -1.49
N ARG A 40 9.93 10.77 -2.45
CA ARG A 40 10.89 11.87 -2.28
C ARG A 40 12.25 11.38 -1.75
N GLY A 41 12.72 10.24 -2.28
CA GLY A 41 14.00 9.63 -1.90
C GLY A 41 13.99 8.90 -0.56
N LYS A 42 12.88 8.87 0.15
CA LYS A 42 12.75 8.19 1.44
C LYS A 42 12.01 6.88 1.27
N THR A 43 12.59 5.80 1.79
CA THR A 43 12.00 4.47 1.78
C THR A 43 11.37 4.17 3.13
N THR A 44 10.13 3.70 3.12
CA THR A 44 9.42 3.28 4.32
C THR A 44 8.86 1.87 4.07
N ARG A 45 9.09 0.96 5.02
CA ARG A 45 8.50 -0.37 5.00
C ARG A 45 7.59 -0.50 6.21
N THR A 46 6.39 -1.02 5.99
CA THR A 46 5.41 -1.11 7.06
C THR A 46 4.37 -2.19 6.76
N SER A 47 3.56 -2.50 7.75
CA SER A 47 2.43 -3.41 7.64
C SER A 47 1.19 -2.67 8.06
N MET A 48 0.11 -2.80 7.30
CA MET A 48 -1.14 -2.09 7.57
C MET A 48 -2.35 -2.97 7.34
N VAL A 49 -3.44 -2.61 8.00
CA VAL A 49 -4.77 -3.18 7.78
C VAL A 49 -5.66 -2.15 7.10
N VAL A 50 -6.83 -2.58 6.63
CA VAL A 50 -7.82 -1.66 6.04
C VAL A 50 -8.18 -0.57 7.05
N GLY A 51 -8.15 0.67 6.59
CA GLY A 51 -8.42 1.84 7.42
C GLY A 51 -7.16 2.57 7.90
N ASP A 52 -6.00 1.93 7.82
CA ASP A 52 -4.74 2.58 8.19
C ASP A 52 -4.26 3.49 7.08
N SER A 53 -3.51 4.51 7.48
CA SER A 53 -2.89 5.42 6.52
C SER A 53 -1.47 5.77 6.94
N LEU A 54 -0.67 6.17 5.95
CA LEU A 54 0.73 6.54 6.11
C LEU A 54 0.95 7.93 5.53
N GLU A 55 1.52 8.81 6.33
CA GLU A 55 1.95 10.12 5.85
C GLU A 55 3.28 9.99 5.10
N LEU A 56 3.33 10.51 3.89
CA LEU A 56 4.51 10.43 3.03
C LEU A 56 5.36 11.70 3.06
N GLY A 57 4.97 12.68 3.86
CA GLY A 57 5.61 13.99 3.90
C GLY A 57 4.92 15.01 3.01
N GLU A 58 5.06 16.28 3.36
CA GLU A 58 4.50 17.41 2.60
C GLU A 58 2.99 17.31 2.35
N GLY A 59 2.28 16.62 3.24
CA GLY A 59 0.82 16.46 3.13
C GLY A 59 0.35 15.32 2.25
N ASP A 60 1.26 14.60 1.62
CA ASP A 60 0.90 13.42 0.84
C ASP A 60 0.56 12.26 1.77
N ARG A 61 -0.43 11.46 1.39
CA ARG A 61 -0.92 10.36 2.22
C ARG A 61 -1.21 9.12 1.37
N LEU A 62 -0.93 7.96 1.95
CA LEU A 62 -1.27 6.67 1.37
C LEU A 62 -2.13 5.91 2.37
N ALA A 63 -3.33 5.53 1.98
CA ALA A 63 -4.27 4.78 2.82
C ALA A 63 -4.54 3.42 2.23
N VAL A 64 -4.75 2.42 3.08
CA VAL A 64 -5.20 1.09 2.67
C VAL A 64 -6.72 1.08 2.75
N THR A 65 -7.38 0.97 1.60
CA THR A 65 -8.84 1.00 1.55
C THR A 65 -9.46 -0.37 1.40
N HIS A 66 -8.72 -1.33 0.83
CA HIS A 66 -9.23 -2.67 0.63
C HIS A 66 -8.08 -3.66 0.57
N ILE A 67 -8.26 -4.83 1.18
CA ILE A 67 -7.33 -5.95 1.07
C ILE A 67 -8.11 -7.14 0.53
N ARG A 68 -7.64 -7.70 -0.58
CA ARG A 68 -8.21 -8.89 -1.17
C ARG A 68 -7.42 -10.10 -0.68
N PRO A 69 -8.00 -10.96 0.16
CA PRO A 69 -7.31 -12.15 0.62
C PRO A 69 -7.13 -13.15 -0.51
N GLY A 70 -6.11 -13.98 -0.39
CA GLY A 70 -5.82 -15.00 -1.40
C GLY A 70 -4.41 -15.53 -1.23
N ARG A 71 -3.97 -16.33 -2.20
CA ARG A 71 -2.62 -16.89 -2.23
C ARG A 71 -1.90 -16.38 -3.47
N GLY A 72 -0.62 -16.07 -3.29
CA GLY A 72 0.22 -15.61 -4.38
C GLY A 72 -0.38 -14.38 -5.06
N SER A 73 -0.43 -14.39 -6.39
CA SER A 73 -0.97 -13.26 -7.16
C SER A 73 -2.47 -13.10 -7.04
N GLY A 74 -3.18 -14.04 -6.37
CA GLY A 74 -4.60 -13.88 -6.06
C GLY A 74 -4.86 -12.89 -4.93
N ALA A 75 -3.86 -12.62 -4.10
CA ALA A 75 -3.95 -11.63 -3.04
C ALA A 75 -3.62 -10.24 -3.58
N GLY A 76 -4.25 -9.23 -3.03
CA GLY A 76 -4.00 -7.87 -3.48
C GLY A 76 -4.46 -6.83 -2.48
N VAL A 77 -4.17 -5.58 -2.80
CA VAL A 77 -4.48 -4.44 -1.96
C VAL A 77 -4.86 -3.24 -2.83
N VAL A 78 -5.80 -2.47 -2.35
CA VAL A 78 -6.14 -1.18 -2.96
C VAL A 78 -5.66 -0.08 -2.00
N PHE A 79 -4.80 0.77 -2.52
CA PHE A 79 -4.35 1.97 -1.83
C PHE A 79 -5.08 3.18 -2.39
N GLU A 80 -5.27 4.17 -1.55
CA GLU A 80 -5.71 5.49 -1.98
C GLU A 80 -4.58 6.47 -1.73
N TYR A 81 -4.07 7.06 -2.81
CA TYR A 81 -3.01 8.05 -2.73
C TYR A 81 -3.61 9.44 -2.85
N THR A 82 -3.34 10.28 -1.88
CA THR A 82 -3.77 11.67 -1.87
C THR A 82 -2.54 12.55 -1.87
N GLN A 83 -2.44 13.39 -2.88
CA GLN A 83 -1.36 14.35 -3.00
C GLN A 83 -1.82 15.68 -2.41
N ALA A 84 -0.94 16.33 -1.67
CA ALA A 84 -1.22 17.66 -1.15
C ALA A 84 -1.39 18.65 -2.31
N ALA A 85 -2.30 19.56 -2.13
CA ALA A 85 -2.57 20.59 -3.13
C ALA A 85 -1.40 21.59 -3.23
#